data_e214e485a972289bad782c7f5a42997f
#
_entry.id   e214e485a972289bad782c7f5a42997f
#
_cell.length_a   1.000
_cell.length_b   1.000
_cell.length_c   1.000
_cell.angle_alpha   90.00
_cell.angle_beta   90.00
_cell.angle_gamma   90.00
#
_symmetry.space_group_name_H-M   'P 1'
#
loop_
_entity.id
_entity.type
_entity.pdbx_description
1 polymer ?
#
loop_
_entity_poly.entity_id
_entity_poly.type
_entity_poly.pdbx_seq_one_letter_code
_entity_poly.pdbx_strand_id
1 'polypeptide(L)'
;MDLEEIKEGVLDILEELHSDIDYEAEEKLVDDKVLDSFDLVTLVTELGEEFDVDITARDFVAENFNSVDRLVAMIARLLDE
;
A
#
# COMPACT_ATOMS: atom_id res chain seq x y z
N MET A 1 14.00 -0.24 9.24
CA MET A 1 13.21 -1.38 8.71
C MET A 1 13.63 -1.63 7.27
N ASP A 2 13.92 -2.86 6.90
CA ASP A 2 14.37 -3.14 5.53
C ASP A 2 13.17 -3.32 4.58
N LEU A 3 13.46 -3.36 3.28
CA LEU A 3 12.41 -3.41 2.26
C LEU A 3 11.58 -4.70 2.32
N GLU A 4 12.19 -5.81 2.70
CA GLU A 4 11.45 -7.07 2.82
C GLU A 4 10.44 -7.03 3.96
N GLU A 5 10.81 -6.45 5.08
CA GLU A 5 9.89 -6.30 6.20
C GLU A 5 8.72 -5.39 5.83
N ILE A 6 9.01 -4.31 5.13
CA ILE A 6 7.97 -3.39 4.65
C ILE A 6 7.04 -4.14 3.70
N LYS A 7 7.60 -4.90 2.76
CA LYS A 7 6.81 -5.65 1.79
C LYS A 7 5.90 -6.67 2.47
N GLU A 8 6.42 -7.40 3.44
CA GLU A 8 5.62 -8.37 4.19
C GLU A 8 4.43 -7.71 4.89
N GLY A 9 4.67 -6.58 5.54
CA GLY A 9 3.60 -5.84 6.20
C GLY A 9 2.55 -5.32 5.24
N VAL A 10 3.00 -4.80 4.09
CA VAL A 10 2.09 -4.30 3.05
C VAL A 10 1.25 -5.46 2.51
N LEU A 11 1.88 -6.59 2.20
CA LEU A 11 1.16 -7.76 1.68
C LEU A 11 0.15 -8.31 2.69
N ASP A 12 0.51 -8.36 3.96
CA ASP A 12 -0.40 -8.84 4.99
C ASP A 12 -1.66 -7.99 5.05
N ILE A 13 -1.50 -6.68 4.96
CA ILE A 13 -2.64 -5.75 4.98
C ILE A 13 -3.50 -5.93 3.73
N LEU A 14 -2.86 -6.02 2.57
CA LEU A 14 -3.59 -6.20 1.30
C LEU A 14 -4.34 -7.52 1.28
N GLU A 15 -3.74 -8.58 1.79
CA GLU A 15 -4.39 -9.89 1.82
C GLU A 15 -5.61 -9.90 2.76
N GLU A 16 -5.58 -9.12 3.82
CA GLU A 16 -6.74 -8.96 4.70
C GLU A 16 -7.89 -8.27 3.99
N LEU A 17 -7.57 -7.33 3.08
CA LEU A 17 -8.60 -6.64 2.31
C LEU A 17 -9.19 -7.54 1.23
N HIS A 18 -8.33 -8.18 0.45
CA HIS A 18 -8.73 -9.07 -0.64
C HIS A 18 -7.71 -10.20 -0.77
N SER A 19 -8.07 -11.39 -0.37
CA SER A 19 -7.15 -12.53 -0.36
C SER A 19 -7.04 -13.24 -1.70
N ASP A 20 -7.86 -12.86 -2.67
CA ASP A 20 -7.94 -13.53 -3.98
C ASP A 20 -7.20 -12.80 -5.10
N ILE A 21 -6.43 -11.76 -4.76
CA ILE A 21 -5.68 -10.98 -5.74
C ILE A 21 -4.22 -11.42 -5.73
N ASP A 22 -3.64 -11.56 -6.94
CA ASP A 22 -2.22 -11.83 -7.08
C ASP A 22 -1.46 -10.49 -7.07
N TYR A 23 -1.09 -10.04 -5.90
CA TYR A 23 -0.45 -8.73 -5.73
C TYR A 23 0.93 -8.64 -6.36
N GLU A 24 1.59 -9.76 -6.57
CA GLU A 24 2.92 -9.75 -7.20
C GLU A 24 2.83 -9.51 -8.70
N ALA A 25 1.72 -9.93 -9.31
CA ALA A 25 1.51 -9.74 -10.75
C ALA A 25 0.77 -8.45 -11.07
N GLU A 26 -0.02 -7.92 -10.12
CA GLU A 26 -0.87 -6.77 -10.39
C GLU A 26 -0.09 -5.46 -10.24
N GLU A 27 -0.11 -4.62 -11.27
CA GLU A 27 0.59 -3.34 -11.26
C GLU A 27 -0.34 -2.15 -11.46
N LYS A 28 -1.65 -2.40 -11.51
CA LYS A 28 -2.65 -1.34 -11.69
C LYS A 28 -3.81 -1.51 -10.72
N LEU A 29 -3.47 -1.69 -9.46
CA LEU A 29 -4.48 -1.91 -8.42
C LEU A 29 -5.54 -0.82 -8.38
N VAL A 30 -5.14 0.43 -8.59
CA VAL A 30 -6.07 1.56 -8.59
C VAL A 30 -6.64 1.80 -9.99
N ASP A 31 -5.77 1.82 -11.00
CA ASP A 31 -6.18 2.13 -12.36
C ASP A 31 -7.17 1.10 -12.93
N ASP A 32 -6.99 -0.17 -12.60
CA ASP A 32 -7.91 -1.23 -13.03
C ASP A 32 -9.05 -1.46 -12.04
N LYS A 33 -9.15 -0.61 -11.02
CA LYS A 33 -10.21 -0.65 -10.01
C LYS A 33 -10.25 -1.97 -9.24
N VAL A 34 -9.11 -2.59 -9.06
CA VAL A 34 -8.98 -3.77 -8.21
C VAL A 34 -9.25 -3.36 -6.76
N LEU A 35 -8.75 -2.18 -6.37
CA LEU A 35 -9.05 -1.56 -5.08
C LEU A 35 -9.97 -0.36 -5.32
N ASP A 36 -11.09 -0.31 -4.60
CA ASP A 36 -11.99 0.84 -4.70
C ASP A 36 -11.64 1.91 -3.65
N SER A 37 -12.41 3.00 -3.63
CA SER A 37 -12.14 4.12 -2.73
C SER A 37 -12.18 3.71 -1.26
N PHE A 38 -13.10 2.84 -0.91
CA PHE A 38 -13.21 2.35 0.46
C PHE A 38 -11.99 1.52 0.85
N ASP A 39 -11.55 0.66 -0.06
CA ASP A 39 -10.34 -0.16 0.17
C ASP A 39 -9.12 0.73 0.37
N LEU A 40 -9.01 1.80 -0.42
CA LEU A 40 -7.88 2.72 -0.31
C LEU A 40 -7.86 3.46 1.03
N VAL A 41 -9.02 3.88 1.52
CA VAL A 41 -9.10 4.53 2.82
C VAL A 41 -8.67 3.56 3.93
N THR A 42 -9.16 2.33 3.86
CA THR A 42 -8.79 1.30 4.83
C THR A 42 -7.29 1.01 4.76
N LEU A 43 -6.77 0.89 3.54
CA LEU A 43 -5.35 0.62 3.32
C LEU A 43 -4.47 1.72 3.92
N VAL A 44 -4.82 2.97 3.67
CA VAL A 44 -4.07 4.12 4.22
C VAL A 44 -4.07 4.07 5.75
N THR A 45 -5.22 3.81 6.34
CA THR A 45 -5.34 3.73 7.79
C THR A 45 -4.47 2.61 8.37
N GLU A 46 -4.57 1.43 7.76
CA GLU A 46 -3.81 0.26 8.23
C GLU A 46 -2.30 0.44 8.06
N LEU A 47 -1.89 0.98 6.91
CA LEU A 47 -0.47 1.23 6.65
C LEU A 47 0.09 2.27 7.63
N GLY A 48 -0.68 3.32 7.89
CA GLY A 48 -0.26 4.34 8.84
C GLY A 48 -0.06 3.79 10.24
N GLU A 49 -0.95 2.90 10.68
CA GLU A 49 -0.85 2.29 11.99
C GLU A 49 0.27 1.26 12.07
N GLU A 50 0.40 0.43 11.03
CA GLU A 50 1.40 -0.64 11.00
C GLU A 50 2.82 -0.10 11.01
N PHE A 51 3.08 0.95 10.24
CA PHE A 51 4.42 1.50 10.06
C PHE A 51 4.66 2.80 10.82
N ASP A 52 3.65 3.28 11.51
CA ASP A 52 3.72 4.53 12.28
C ASP A 52 4.18 5.70 11.40
N VAL A 53 3.52 5.86 10.25
CA VAL A 53 3.78 6.93 9.30
C VAL A 53 2.50 7.69 8.99
N ASP A 54 2.64 8.94 8.55
CA ASP A 54 1.51 9.77 8.12
C ASP A 54 1.44 9.77 6.61
N ILE A 55 0.41 9.15 6.05
CA ILE A 55 0.13 9.21 4.62
C ILE A 55 -0.83 10.36 4.39
N THR A 56 -0.32 11.45 3.84
CA THR A 56 -1.11 12.67 3.64
C THR A 56 -1.76 12.68 2.27
N ALA A 57 -2.62 13.68 2.02
CA ALA A 57 -3.28 13.83 0.73
C ALA A 57 -2.26 13.95 -0.42
N ARG A 58 -1.08 14.50 -0.12
CA ARG A 58 -0.01 14.63 -1.12
C ARG A 58 0.50 13.29 -1.59
N ASP A 59 0.51 12.30 -0.71
CA ASP A 59 0.97 10.96 -1.03
C ASP A 59 -0.13 10.07 -1.60
N PHE A 60 -1.38 10.47 -1.42
CA PHE A 60 -2.54 9.67 -1.80
C PHE A 60 -2.87 9.86 -3.28
N VAL A 61 -2.00 9.35 -4.14
CA VAL A 61 -2.16 9.40 -5.60
C VAL A 61 -2.10 7.98 -6.13
N ALA A 62 -2.81 7.72 -7.24
CA ALA A 62 -2.92 6.38 -7.82
C ALA A 62 -1.54 5.74 -8.07
N GLU A 63 -0.59 6.53 -8.53
CA GLU A 63 0.76 6.06 -8.82
C GLU A 63 1.42 5.37 -7.63
N ASN A 64 1.18 5.84 -6.42
CA ASN A 64 1.76 5.26 -5.22
C ASN A 64 1.06 3.98 -4.78
N PHE A 65 -0.14 3.73 -5.27
CA PHE A 65 -1.00 2.66 -4.79
C PHE A 65 -1.27 1.58 -5.84
N ASN A 66 -0.71 1.71 -7.03
CA ASN A 66 -0.99 0.78 -8.13
C ASN A 66 -0.31 -0.58 -7.99
N SER A 67 0.75 -0.67 -7.22
CA SER A 67 1.44 -1.96 -7.04
C SER A 67 2.04 -2.05 -5.65
N VAL A 68 2.36 -3.28 -5.26
CA VAL A 68 3.06 -3.53 -3.99
C VAL A 68 4.40 -2.80 -3.96
N ASP A 69 5.14 -2.84 -5.08
CA ASP A 69 6.45 -2.17 -5.14
C ASP A 69 6.32 -0.66 -4.93
N ARG A 70 5.27 -0.05 -5.47
CA ARG A 70 5.03 1.38 -5.29
C ARG A 70 4.65 1.69 -3.85
N LEU A 71 3.81 0.85 -3.24
CA LEU A 71 3.44 1.00 -1.84
C LEU A 71 4.66 0.89 -0.94
N VAL A 72 5.51 -0.10 -1.18
CA VAL A 72 6.73 -0.30 -0.41
C VAL A 72 7.64 0.92 -0.54
N ALA A 73 7.81 1.43 -1.75
CA ALA A 73 8.65 2.61 -1.98
C ALA A 73 8.10 3.83 -1.23
N MET A 74 6.80 4.02 -1.22
CA MET A 74 6.17 5.12 -0.50
C MET A 74 6.41 5.00 1.00
N ILE A 75 6.19 3.82 1.57
CA ILE A 75 6.39 3.60 3.01
C ILE A 75 7.86 3.80 3.38
N ALA A 76 8.78 3.27 2.57
CA ALA A 76 10.21 3.43 2.82
C ALA A 76 10.61 4.91 2.84
N ARG A 77 10.07 5.69 1.91
CA ARG A 77 10.33 7.14 1.86
C ARG A 77 9.79 7.84 3.12
N LEU A 78 8.58 7.49 3.53
CA LEU A 78 7.96 8.10 4.71
C LEU A 78 8.71 7.74 6.00
N LEU A 79 9.21 6.52 6.09
CA LEU A 79 9.98 6.10 7.25
C LEU A 79 11.32 6.85 7.36
N ASP A 80 11.84 7.32 6.23
CA ASP A 80 13.12 8.02 6.17
C ASP A 80 12.97 9.55 6.36
N GLU A 81 11.76 10.04 6.48
CA GLU A 81 11.52 11.48 6.67
C GLU A 81 11.66 11.94 8.12
#